data_5e44d2ae5348f65b0e10d3cc4a78e309
#
_entry.id   5e44d2ae5348f65b0e10d3cc4a78e309
#
_cell.length_a   1.000
_cell.length_b   1.000
_cell.length_c   1.000
_cell.angle_alpha   90.00
_cell.angle_beta   90.00
_cell.angle_gamma   90.00
#
_symmetry.space_group_name_H-M   'P 1'
#
loop_
_entity.id
_entity.type
_entity.pdbx_description
1 polymer ?
#
loop_
_entity_poly.entity_id
_entity_poly.type
_entity_poly.pdbx_seq_one_letter_code
_entity_poly.pdbx_strand_id
1 'polypeptide(L)'
;MKNVVVSCNASAGVSLQDSASAGSHYRVSLLRQLRRASLLLLSLCATAAIAASSLSKVVDGVTIYVGIVPAQITRGQPMEHASGGMHGGATKGEQYHVLVVLLDAKTGQRIIDAEVEASVAEFGKTGPAVTLSLMKIAESVTYGNYFDLPGSGPFRIDLKIRRPNVSHVIQAQFEHAHP
;
A
#
# COMPACT_ATOMS: atom_id res chain seq x y z
N MET A 1 70.03 38.52 65.68
CA MET A 1 69.55 39.64 66.54
C MET A 1 68.10 39.98 66.07
N LYS A 2 67.16 39.83 67.01
CA LYS A 2 65.88 40.50 67.12
C LYS A 2 64.88 40.46 65.95
N ASN A 3 63.88 39.60 66.07
CA ASN A 3 62.48 39.87 66.34
C ASN A 3 61.88 41.14 65.76
N VAL A 4 60.79 40.96 64.97
CA VAL A 4 59.47 41.53 65.37
C VAL A 4 58.38 40.79 64.59
N VAL A 5 57.40 40.27 65.37
CA VAL A 5 56.07 39.76 64.96
C VAL A 5 55.15 40.95 64.81
N VAL A 6 54.37 41.03 63.78
CA VAL A 6 53.07 41.76 63.82
C VAL A 6 52.03 40.92 63.12
N SER A 7 51.08 40.49 63.92
CA SER A 7 49.83 39.94 63.61
C SER A 7 48.87 41.07 63.19
N CYS A 8 48.12 40.90 62.12
CA CYS A 8 46.86 41.58 61.95
C CYS A 8 45.88 40.67 61.20
N ASN A 9 44.90 40.31 62.00
CA ASN A 9 43.69 39.59 61.68
C ASN A 9 42.68 40.53 60.99
N ALA A 10 42.08 40.17 59.90
CA ALA A 10 40.81 40.72 59.45
C ALA A 10 40.11 39.75 58.49
N SER A 11 39.10 39.14 58.99
CA SER A 11 38.06 38.37 58.31
C SER A 11 37.34 39.17 57.24
N ALA A 12 37.26 38.60 56.06
CA ALA A 12 36.14 38.84 55.16
C ALA A 12 35.88 37.53 54.37
N GLY A 13 35.08 36.67 54.96
CA GLY A 13 34.53 35.52 54.25
C GLY A 13 33.49 36.00 53.24
N VAL A 14 33.84 35.96 51.98
CA VAL A 14 32.87 36.03 50.90
C VAL A 14 32.60 34.61 50.44
N SER A 15 31.42 34.07 50.79
CA SER A 15 30.98 32.77 50.36
C SER A 15 30.60 32.80 48.86
N LEU A 16 31.44 32.22 48.04
CA LEU A 16 31.22 31.98 46.59
C LEU A 16 30.60 30.61 46.37
N GLN A 17 29.59 30.22 47.15
CA GLN A 17 29.05 28.86 47.06
C GLN A 17 27.62 28.74 46.52
N ASP A 18 26.92 29.81 46.20
CA ASP A 18 25.50 29.70 45.78
C ASP A 18 25.20 29.90 44.27
N SER A 19 26.16 30.23 43.44
CA SER A 19 25.92 30.45 42.00
C SER A 19 26.08 29.21 41.13
N ALA A 20 26.65 28.11 41.63
CA ALA A 20 26.89 26.90 40.81
C ALA A 20 25.70 25.93 40.78
N SER A 21 24.78 25.98 41.75
CA SER A 21 23.65 25.04 41.81
C SER A 21 22.47 25.42 40.93
N ALA A 22 22.21 26.71 40.72
CA ALA A 22 21.11 27.19 39.91
C ALA A 22 21.27 26.85 38.39
N GLY A 23 22.48 26.92 37.87
CA GLY A 23 22.77 26.63 36.47
C GLY A 23 22.60 25.14 36.07
N SER A 24 22.80 24.24 37.05
CA SER A 24 22.69 22.78 36.80
C SER A 24 21.23 22.34 36.61
N HIS A 25 20.32 22.86 37.37
CA HIS A 25 18.90 22.51 37.27
C HIS A 25 18.25 22.99 35.98
N TYR A 26 18.63 24.16 35.47
CA TYR A 26 18.12 24.67 34.18
C TYR A 26 18.62 23.84 33.01
N ARG A 27 19.86 23.41 33.02
CA ARG A 27 20.43 22.59 31.95
C ARG A 27 19.78 21.21 31.86
N VAL A 28 19.48 20.58 32.97
CA VAL A 28 18.82 19.26 33.03
C VAL A 28 17.37 19.37 32.59
N SER A 29 16.66 20.45 32.99
CA SER A 29 15.26 20.65 32.57
C SER A 29 15.16 20.94 31.06
N LEU A 30 16.04 21.76 30.49
CA LEU A 30 16.10 22.06 29.08
C LEU A 30 16.39 20.80 28.22
N LEU A 31 17.33 19.96 28.62
CA LEU A 31 17.63 18.70 27.95
C LEU A 31 16.45 17.71 28.01
N ARG A 32 15.70 17.67 29.13
CA ARG A 32 14.48 16.87 29.25
C ARG A 32 13.37 17.38 28.36
N GLN A 33 13.20 18.69 28.26
CA GLN A 33 12.23 19.33 27.36
C GLN A 33 12.56 19.08 25.90
N LEU A 34 13.83 19.23 25.50
CA LEU A 34 14.27 18.95 24.12
C LEU A 34 14.12 17.48 23.72
N ARG A 35 14.40 16.53 24.64
CA ARG A 35 14.15 15.10 24.39
C ARG A 35 12.67 14.77 24.23
N ARG A 36 11.79 15.40 25.02
CA ARG A 36 10.32 15.21 24.90
C ARG A 36 9.78 15.81 23.60
N ALA A 37 10.25 16.98 23.20
CA ALA A 37 9.89 17.61 21.94
C ALA A 37 10.37 16.78 20.73
N SER A 38 11.57 16.23 20.79
CA SER A 38 12.12 15.36 19.73
C SER A 38 11.35 14.05 19.58
N LEU A 39 10.93 13.44 20.68
CA LEU A 39 10.11 12.22 20.66
C LEU A 39 8.70 12.48 20.11
N LEU A 40 8.11 13.63 20.39
CA LEU A 40 6.80 14.03 19.85
C LEU A 40 6.87 14.33 18.34
N LEU A 41 7.95 14.96 17.86
CA LEU A 41 8.14 15.18 16.41
C LEU A 41 8.37 13.86 15.64
N LEU A 42 9.09 12.90 16.22
CA LEU A 42 9.32 11.59 15.59
C LEU A 42 8.03 10.78 15.48
N SER A 43 7.09 10.94 16.43
CA SER A 43 5.79 10.26 16.43
C SER A 43 4.84 10.80 15.35
N LEU A 44 5.00 12.04 14.90
CA LEU A 44 4.12 12.68 13.92
C LEU A 44 4.48 12.33 12.46
N CYS A 45 5.70 11.84 12.21
CA CYS A 45 6.12 11.43 10.88
C CYS A 45 5.67 10.02 10.46
N ALA A 46 5.01 9.26 11.35
CA ALA A 46 4.70 7.85 11.11
C ALA A 46 3.34 7.59 10.44
N THR A 47 2.56 8.60 10.05
CA THR A 47 1.18 8.40 9.59
C THR A 47 0.86 8.77 8.14
N ALA A 48 1.85 8.98 7.30
CA ALA A 48 1.63 9.13 5.85
C ALA A 48 2.00 7.84 5.09
N ALA A 49 1.50 6.68 5.53
CA ALA A 49 1.37 5.55 4.64
C ALA A 49 0.21 5.86 3.70
N ILE A 50 0.49 6.51 2.57
CA ILE A 50 -0.42 6.54 1.43
C ILE A 50 -0.63 5.08 1.07
N ALA A 51 -1.80 4.54 1.38
CA ALA A 51 -2.22 3.23 0.90
C ALA A 51 -2.38 3.35 -0.62
N ALA A 52 -1.28 3.16 -1.35
CA ALA A 52 -1.36 2.89 -2.77
C ALA A 52 -2.24 1.64 -2.89
N SER A 53 -3.35 1.74 -3.63
CA SER A 53 -4.24 0.60 -3.88
C SER A 53 -3.41 -0.49 -4.54
N SER A 54 -3.07 -1.52 -3.76
CA SER A 54 -2.27 -2.63 -4.26
C SER A 54 -3.16 -3.48 -5.17
N LEU A 55 -2.82 -3.54 -6.44
CA LEU A 55 -3.45 -4.44 -7.42
C LEU A 55 -2.88 -5.87 -7.34
N SER A 56 -2.32 -6.23 -6.19
CA SER A 56 -1.88 -7.59 -5.89
C SER A 56 -2.23 -7.99 -4.45
N LYS A 57 -2.67 -9.23 -4.26
CA LYS A 57 -2.99 -9.83 -2.95
C LYS A 57 -2.63 -11.31 -2.94
N VAL A 58 -2.32 -11.84 -1.76
CA VAL A 58 -2.21 -13.28 -1.53
C VAL A 58 -3.42 -13.71 -0.70
N VAL A 59 -4.22 -14.62 -1.23
CA VAL A 59 -5.42 -15.17 -0.58
C VAL A 59 -5.42 -16.68 -0.77
N ASP A 60 -5.57 -17.43 0.31
CA ASP A 60 -5.66 -18.91 0.32
C ASP A 60 -4.55 -19.61 -0.50
N GLY A 61 -3.31 -19.10 -0.38
CA GLY A 61 -2.16 -19.64 -1.09
C GLY A 61 -2.09 -19.31 -2.58
N VAL A 62 -2.93 -18.40 -3.06
CA VAL A 62 -2.91 -17.87 -4.42
C VAL A 62 -2.47 -16.41 -4.39
N THR A 63 -1.43 -16.08 -5.13
CA THR A 63 -1.06 -14.68 -5.42
C THR A 63 -1.86 -14.22 -6.62
N ILE A 64 -2.64 -13.17 -6.44
CA ILE A 64 -3.56 -12.60 -7.42
C ILE A 64 -3.02 -11.23 -7.83
N TYR A 65 -2.80 -11.03 -9.12
CA TYR A 65 -2.49 -9.73 -9.71
C TYR A 65 -3.65 -9.28 -10.57
N VAL A 66 -4.05 -8.02 -10.46
CA VAL A 66 -5.08 -7.39 -11.28
C VAL A 66 -4.44 -6.31 -12.13
N GLY A 67 -4.72 -6.29 -13.41
CA GLY A 67 -4.38 -5.23 -14.34
C GLY A 67 -5.64 -4.63 -14.96
N ILE A 68 -5.66 -3.32 -15.14
CA ILE A 68 -6.78 -2.61 -15.75
C ILE A 68 -6.20 -1.74 -16.86
N VAL A 69 -6.60 -2.00 -18.09
CA VAL A 69 -6.05 -1.34 -19.27
C VAL A 69 -7.20 -0.78 -20.11
N PRO A 70 -7.12 0.47 -20.59
CA PRO A 70 -8.12 1.00 -21.51
C PRO A 70 -8.27 0.11 -22.74
N ALA A 71 -9.51 -0.20 -23.14
CA ALA A 71 -9.78 -1.13 -24.26
C ALA A 71 -9.18 -0.70 -25.58
N GLN A 72 -8.97 0.61 -25.79
CA GLN A 72 -8.33 1.14 -27.00
C GLN A 72 -6.88 0.64 -27.16
N ILE A 73 -6.16 0.44 -26.03
CA ILE A 73 -4.76 -0.03 -26.06
C ILE A 73 -4.70 -1.51 -26.41
N THR A 74 -5.64 -2.31 -25.93
CA THR A 74 -5.63 -3.76 -26.09
C THR A 74 -6.12 -4.22 -27.46
N ARG A 75 -6.87 -3.41 -28.20
CA ARG A 75 -7.43 -3.77 -29.51
C ARG A 75 -6.44 -3.79 -30.66
N GLY A 76 -5.32 -3.13 -30.52
CA GLY A 76 -4.22 -3.20 -31.50
C GLY A 76 -3.29 -4.40 -31.32
N GLN A 77 -3.50 -5.23 -30.29
CA GLN A 77 -2.67 -6.41 -30.01
C GLN A 77 -3.39 -7.67 -30.50
N PRO A 78 -2.69 -8.60 -31.19
CA PRO A 78 -3.25 -9.92 -31.51
C PRO A 78 -3.53 -10.66 -30.18
N MET A 79 -4.79 -10.85 -29.84
CA MET A 79 -5.20 -11.65 -28.68
C MET A 79 -5.74 -12.98 -29.18
N GLU A 80 -5.04 -14.06 -28.87
CA GLU A 80 -5.57 -15.41 -29.04
C GLU A 80 -6.45 -15.73 -27.80
N HIS A 81 -7.75 -15.72 -27.98
CA HIS A 81 -8.70 -16.24 -27.02
C HIS A 81 -8.76 -17.76 -27.14
N ALA A 82 -8.63 -18.47 -26.04
CA ALA A 82 -8.72 -19.95 -26.01
C ALA A 82 -10.12 -20.48 -26.37
N SER A 83 -11.14 -19.63 -26.37
CA SER A 83 -12.49 -19.92 -26.86
C SER A 83 -12.95 -18.77 -27.75
N GLY A 84 -13.23 -19.08 -29.03
CA GLY A 84 -13.54 -18.14 -30.11
C GLY A 84 -14.82 -17.33 -29.96
N GLY A 85 -14.91 -16.51 -28.92
CA GLY A 85 -15.95 -15.53 -28.71
C GLY A 85 -15.47 -14.16 -29.19
N MET A 86 -15.90 -13.75 -30.38
CA MET A 86 -15.73 -12.38 -30.86
C MET A 86 -16.56 -11.43 -29.99
N HIS A 87 -15.94 -10.79 -29.00
CA HIS A 87 -16.52 -9.63 -28.34
C HIS A 87 -16.29 -8.35 -29.17
N GLY A 88 -16.78 -8.38 -30.42
CA GLY A 88 -16.74 -7.27 -31.35
C GLY A 88 -17.92 -6.34 -31.21
N GLY A 89 -18.06 -5.62 -30.09
CA GLY A 89 -18.98 -4.50 -29.95
C GLY A 89 -18.23 -3.17 -30.12
N ALA A 90 -18.84 -2.21 -30.83
CA ALA A 90 -18.35 -0.85 -30.92
C ALA A 90 -18.24 -0.26 -29.49
N THR A 91 -17.05 0.07 -29.04
CA THR A 91 -16.83 0.60 -27.71
C THR A 91 -17.16 2.07 -27.63
N LYS A 92 -18.01 2.41 -26.71
CA LYS A 92 -18.08 3.73 -26.10
C LYS A 92 -16.79 3.90 -25.28
N GLY A 93 -16.17 5.06 -25.27
CA GLY A 93 -14.81 5.35 -24.80
C GLY A 93 -14.50 5.08 -23.31
N GLU A 94 -15.31 4.33 -22.59
CA GLU A 94 -15.18 4.03 -21.15
C GLU A 94 -15.04 2.53 -20.86
N GLN A 95 -14.68 1.74 -21.87
CA GLN A 95 -14.47 0.31 -21.70
C GLN A 95 -13.03 0.00 -21.34
N TYR A 96 -12.85 -0.84 -20.34
CA TYR A 96 -11.56 -1.29 -19.83
C TYR A 96 -11.43 -2.79 -19.88
N HIS A 97 -10.24 -3.26 -20.15
CA HIS A 97 -9.90 -4.67 -20.09
C HIS A 97 -9.34 -4.97 -18.70
N VAL A 98 -10.06 -5.76 -17.93
CA VAL A 98 -9.61 -6.27 -16.62
C VAL A 98 -8.88 -7.59 -16.85
N LEU A 99 -7.64 -7.65 -16.40
CA LEU A 99 -6.73 -8.79 -16.51
C LEU A 99 -6.45 -9.34 -15.12
N VAL A 100 -6.46 -10.65 -14.98
CA VAL A 100 -6.14 -11.34 -13.72
C VAL A 100 -5.09 -12.41 -13.98
N VAL A 101 -4.00 -12.35 -13.21
CA VAL A 101 -2.96 -13.37 -13.18
C VAL A 101 -3.02 -14.07 -11.85
N LEU A 102 -3.05 -15.40 -11.87
CA LEU A 102 -3.05 -16.24 -10.70
C LEU A 102 -1.74 -17.04 -10.64
N LEU A 103 -1.05 -16.96 -9.51
CA LEU A 103 0.14 -17.76 -9.22
C LEU A 103 -0.06 -18.53 -7.92
N ASP A 104 0.46 -19.73 -7.87
CA ASP A 104 0.63 -20.45 -6.62
C ASP A 104 1.64 -19.69 -5.74
N ALA A 105 1.25 -19.32 -4.52
CA ALA A 105 2.05 -18.44 -3.68
C ALA A 105 3.35 -19.10 -3.15
N LYS A 106 3.44 -20.44 -3.17
CA LYS A 106 4.62 -21.17 -2.72
C LYS A 106 5.61 -21.42 -3.85
N THR A 107 5.09 -21.78 -5.02
CA THR A 107 5.93 -22.21 -6.16
C THR A 107 6.14 -21.13 -7.19
N GLY A 108 5.30 -20.08 -7.19
CA GLY A 108 5.27 -19.06 -8.23
C GLY A 108 4.73 -19.54 -9.57
N GLN A 109 4.28 -20.79 -9.65
CA GLN A 109 3.74 -21.35 -10.89
C GLN A 109 2.39 -20.71 -11.23
N ARG A 110 2.15 -20.53 -12.53
CA ARG A 110 0.92 -19.95 -13.04
C ARG A 110 -0.24 -20.94 -12.93
N ILE A 111 -1.38 -20.47 -12.41
CA ILE A 111 -2.63 -21.23 -12.31
C ILE A 111 -3.47 -20.89 -13.54
N ILE A 112 -3.69 -21.87 -14.40
CA ILE A 112 -4.38 -21.70 -15.69
C ILE A 112 -5.63 -22.57 -15.83
N ASP A 113 -5.97 -23.30 -14.79
CA ASP A 113 -7.08 -24.26 -14.71
C ASP A 113 -8.23 -23.81 -13.80
N ALA A 114 -8.22 -22.54 -13.40
CA ALA A 114 -9.24 -21.96 -12.54
C ALA A 114 -10.43 -21.41 -13.36
N GLU A 115 -11.60 -21.40 -12.75
CA GLU A 115 -12.75 -20.60 -13.18
C GLU A 115 -12.71 -19.28 -12.42
N VAL A 116 -12.67 -18.15 -13.14
CA VAL A 116 -12.55 -16.83 -12.56
C VAL A 116 -13.74 -15.97 -12.97
N GLU A 117 -14.45 -15.43 -12.00
CA GLU A 117 -15.52 -14.44 -12.18
C GLU A 117 -15.06 -13.10 -11.59
N ALA A 118 -15.38 -12.02 -12.27
CA ALA A 118 -15.19 -10.67 -11.77
C ALA A 118 -16.50 -9.88 -11.78
N SER A 119 -16.69 -9.04 -10.78
CA SER A 119 -17.73 -8.00 -10.76
C SER A 119 -17.03 -6.67 -10.54
N VAL A 120 -17.31 -5.68 -11.39
CA VAL A 120 -16.72 -4.35 -11.29
C VAL A 120 -17.83 -3.32 -11.18
N ALA A 121 -17.75 -2.45 -10.16
CA ALA A 121 -18.73 -1.39 -9.93
C ALA A 121 -18.10 -0.22 -9.19
N GLU A 122 -18.68 0.97 -9.30
CA GLU A 122 -18.36 2.09 -8.42
C GLU A 122 -18.62 1.73 -6.95
N PHE A 123 -17.93 2.40 -6.04
CA PHE A 123 -18.14 2.22 -4.60
C PHE A 123 -19.63 2.40 -4.24
N GLY A 124 -20.13 1.48 -3.40
CA GLY A 124 -21.54 1.46 -2.97
C GLY A 124 -22.52 0.88 -3.99
N LYS A 125 -22.08 0.50 -5.19
CA LYS A 125 -22.88 -0.18 -6.21
C LYS A 125 -22.47 -1.64 -6.37
N THR A 126 -23.33 -2.43 -7.00
CA THR A 126 -23.03 -3.83 -7.37
C THR A 126 -23.08 -3.94 -8.89
N GLY A 127 -22.04 -4.51 -9.47
CA GLY A 127 -21.97 -4.82 -10.89
C GLY A 127 -22.38 -6.26 -11.21
N PRO A 128 -22.64 -6.58 -12.47
CA PRO A 128 -22.85 -7.95 -12.90
C PRO A 128 -21.58 -8.79 -12.71
N ALA A 129 -21.74 -10.06 -12.36
CA ALA A 129 -20.64 -11.01 -12.38
C ALA A 129 -20.40 -11.47 -13.83
N VAL A 130 -19.16 -11.40 -14.28
CA VAL A 130 -18.75 -11.78 -15.63
C VAL A 130 -17.59 -12.78 -15.52
N THR A 131 -17.69 -13.88 -16.24
CA THR A 131 -16.61 -14.87 -16.32
C THR A 131 -15.43 -14.29 -17.11
N LEU A 132 -14.22 -14.39 -16.55
CA LEU A 132 -12.99 -14.01 -17.23
C LEU A 132 -12.49 -15.17 -18.10
N SER A 133 -12.33 -14.93 -19.40
CA SER A 133 -11.80 -15.94 -20.33
C SER A 133 -10.29 -16.08 -20.18
N LEU A 134 -9.82 -17.32 -20.30
CA LEU A 134 -8.38 -17.59 -20.38
C LEU A 134 -7.85 -17.06 -21.71
N MET A 135 -6.80 -16.26 -21.66
CA MET A 135 -6.21 -15.57 -22.82
C MET A 135 -4.70 -15.72 -22.82
N LYS A 136 -4.13 -15.79 -24.01
CA LYS A 136 -2.68 -15.69 -24.21
C LYS A 136 -2.31 -14.29 -24.68
N ILE A 137 -1.46 -13.60 -23.92
CA ILE A 137 -0.89 -12.31 -24.27
C ILE A 137 0.62 -12.48 -24.35
N ALA A 138 1.17 -12.43 -25.56
CA ALA A 138 2.55 -12.85 -25.85
C ALA A 138 2.79 -14.29 -25.32
N GLU A 139 3.79 -14.48 -24.47
CA GLU A 139 4.09 -15.80 -23.87
C GLU A 139 3.39 -16.03 -22.53
N SER A 140 2.50 -15.12 -22.11
CA SER A 140 1.83 -15.18 -20.81
C SER A 140 0.36 -15.53 -20.93
N VAL A 141 -0.12 -16.42 -20.05
CA VAL A 141 -1.54 -16.78 -19.93
C VAL A 141 -2.15 -15.97 -18.79
N THR A 142 -3.29 -15.32 -19.07
CA THR A 142 -4.04 -14.50 -18.12
C THR A 142 -5.53 -14.79 -18.24
N TYR A 143 -6.29 -14.43 -17.22
CA TYR A 143 -7.75 -14.35 -17.29
C TYR A 143 -8.16 -12.92 -17.59
N GLY A 144 -9.17 -12.68 -18.45
CA GLY A 144 -9.60 -11.31 -18.69
C GLY A 144 -10.95 -11.21 -19.38
N ASN A 145 -11.55 -10.02 -19.25
CA ASN A 145 -12.74 -9.62 -19.98
C ASN A 145 -12.86 -8.10 -19.99
N TYR A 146 -13.79 -7.57 -20.78
CA TYR A 146 -14.06 -6.14 -20.87
C TYR A 146 -15.18 -5.73 -19.93
N PHE A 147 -14.99 -4.57 -19.31
CA PHE A 147 -15.96 -3.97 -18.39
C PHE A 147 -16.17 -2.50 -18.73
N ASP A 148 -17.41 -2.05 -18.65
CA ASP A 148 -17.74 -0.64 -18.74
C ASP A 148 -17.50 0.00 -17.37
N LEU A 149 -16.62 1.01 -17.31
CA LEU A 149 -16.28 1.76 -16.11
C LEU A 149 -16.61 3.23 -16.33
N PRO A 150 -17.93 3.59 -16.32
CA PRO A 150 -18.34 4.96 -16.55
C PRO A 150 -18.00 5.85 -15.37
N GLY A 151 -17.57 7.09 -15.66
CA GLY A 151 -17.24 8.06 -14.64
C GLY A 151 -15.81 8.00 -14.13
N SER A 152 -15.51 8.73 -13.06
CA SER A 152 -14.14 8.92 -12.54
C SER A 152 -13.76 7.98 -11.40
N GLY A 153 -14.65 7.02 -11.04
CA GLY A 153 -14.40 6.08 -9.95
C GLY A 153 -14.37 6.72 -8.56
N PRO A 154 -13.88 6.06 -7.51
CA PRO A 154 -13.18 4.77 -7.51
C PRO A 154 -14.09 3.56 -7.77
N PHE A 155 -13.50 2.54 -8.34
CA PHE A 155 -14.17 1.27 -8.65
C PHE A 155 -13.71 0.17 -7.69
N ARG A 156 -14.64 -0.71 -7.35
CA ARG A 156 -14.39 -1.95 -6.63
C ARG A 156 -14.42 -3.11 -7.62
N ILE A 157 -13.44 -3.99 -7.50
CA ILE A 157 -13.31 -5.20 -8.30
C ILE A 157 -13.39 -6.38 -7.34
N ASP A 158 -14.47 -7.14 -7.42
CA ASP A 158 -14.69 -8.35 -6.63
C ASP A 158 -14.38 -9.57 -7.50
N LEU A 159 -13.45 -10.41 -7.08
CA LEU A 159 -13.08 -11.66 -7.76
C LEU A 159 -13.60 -12.86 -6.99
N LYS A 160 -14.10 -13.85 -7.73
CA LYS A 160 -14.40 -15.20 -7.25
C LYS A 160 -13.62 -16.20 -8.09
N ILE A 161 -12.80 -17.01 -7.43
CA ILE A 161 -11.91 -17.95 -8.09
C ILE A 161 -12.23 -19.34 -7.57
N ARG A 162 -12.60 -20.25 -8.50
CA ARG A 162 -12.80 -21.67 -8.23
C ARG A 162 -11.65 -22.42 -8.85
N ARG A 163 -11.00 -23.26 -8.06
CA ARG A 163 -9.92 -24.13 -8.52
C ARG A 163 -10.36 -25.59 -8.51
N PRO A 164 -9.92 -26.42 -9.46
CA PRO A 164 -10.05 -27.86 -9.34
C PRO A 164 -9.40 -28.33 -8.03
N ASN A 165 -10.02 -29.28 -7.36
CA ASN A 165 -9.54 -29.87 -6.12
C ASN A 165 -9.49 -28.93 -4.88
N VAL A 166 -10.08 -27.73 -4.96
CA VAL A 166 -10.29 -26.82 -3.82
C VAL A 166 -11.78 -26.68 -3.58
N SER A 167 -12.26 -27.07 -2.39
CA SER A 167 -13.69 -27.15 -2.10
C SER A 167 -14.36 -25.78 -1.83
N HIS A 168 -13.58 -24.75 -1.54
CA HIS A 168 -14.11 -23.41 -1.28
C HIS A 168 -13.79 -22.45 -2.41
N VAL A 169 -14.57 -21.39 -2.50
CA VAL A 169 -14.35 -20.29 -3.45
C VAL A 169 -13.41 -19.27 -2.82
N ILE A 170 -12.32 -18.98 -3.48
CA ILE A 170 -11.39 -17.92 -3.09
C ILE A 170 -12.03 -16.58 -3.50
N GLN A 171 -12.12 -15.65 -2.55
CA GLN A 171 -12.68 -14.32 -2.81
C GLN A 171 -11.62 -13.26 -2.55
N ALA A 172 -11.49 -12.31 -3.48
CA ALA A 172 -10.57 -11.20 -3.36
C ALA A 172 -11.23 -9.90 -3.85
N GLN A 173 -10.96 -8.80 -3.16
CA GLN A 173 -11.48 -7.49 -3.50
C GLN A 173 -10.32 -6.54 -3.75
N PHE A 174 -10.41 -5.75 -4.81
CA PHE A 174 -9.45 -4.71 -5.18
C PHE A 174 -10.16 -3.39 -5.40
N GLU A 175 -9.38 -2.32 -5.32
CA GLU A 175 -9.84 -0.96 -5.58
C GLU A 175 -9.02 -0.35 -6.70
N HIS A 176 -9.69 0.36 -7.59
CA HIS A 176 -9.07 1.09 -8.69
C HIS A 176 -9.65 2.48 -8.79
N ALA A 177 -8.79 3.48 -8.74
CA ALA A 177 -9.14 4.85 -9.07
C ALA A 177 -8.61 5.18 -10.46
N HIS A 178 -9.40 5.87 -11.28
CA HIS A 178 -8.87 6.45 -12.52
C HIS A 178 -7.82 7.51 -12.18
N PRO A 179 -6.74 7.59 -12.95
CA PRO A 179 -5.77 8.66 -12.81
C PRO A 179 -6.38 10.02 -13.13
#